data_536fd23bc9f75d9531ced4fb12242fe3
#
_entry.id   536fd23bc9f75d9531ced4fb12242fe3
#
_cell.length_a   1.000
_cell.length_b   1.000
_cell.length_c   1.000
_cell.angle_alpha   90.00
_cell.angle_beta   90.00
_cell.angle_gamma   90.00
#
_symmetry.space_group_name_H-M   'P 1'
#
loop_
_entity.id
_entity.type
_entity.pdbx_description
1 polymer ?
#
loop_
_entity_poly.entity_id
_entity_poly.type
_entity_poly.pdbx_seq_one_letter_code
_entity_poly.pdbx_strand_id
1 'polypeptide(L)'
;VSFFSIFFIYNLVFLRNKNLNFFYEDIHLFLYFVLVVTIFFIFFSFDNKFTYSFLSLVSSISNIGISLSIDQSELNFVYLILVIIGGSFFSTSSGLRFLKIYSITKYSFNQILSFSKPKNIFMNKLMFSKINFDFKEINKYFLTIIIFIISLFLLTSLLSVSGINFERSFKLAILTLMNTVNSSAYGMSDFDFQNLHFLTKYFLIFFMIIGRVELLSLLLIAKKFLFKY
;
A
#
# COMPACT_ATOMS: atom_id res chain seq x y z
N VAL A 1 -5.99 12.68 5.28
CA VAL A 1 -7.12 12.82 4.33
C VAL A 1 -6.98 11.81 3.20
N SER A 2 -5.85 11.74 2.49
CA SER A 2 -5.66 10.84 1.33
C SER A 2 -5.71 9.33 1.67
N PHE A 3 -5.46 8.96 2.91
CA PHE A 3 -5.37 7.58 3.37
C PHE A 3 -6.74 6.99 3.76
N PHE A 4 -7.64 7.81 4.29
CA PHE A 4 -9.00 7.41 4.68
C PHE A 4 -9.97 7.52 3.49
N SER A 5 -11.13 6.85 3.60
CA SER A 5 -12.15 6.95 2.56
C SER A 5 -12.73 8.37 2.46
N ILE A 6 -13.09 8.76 1.26
CA ILE A 6 -13.79 10.04 1.03
C ILE A 6 -15.13 10.06 1.79
N PHE A 7 -15.80 8.92 1.92
CA PHE A 7 -17.04 8.80 2.65
C PHE A 7 -16.89 9.00 4.15
N PHE A 8 -15.77 8.55 4.74
CA PHE A 8 -15.46 8.79 6.14
C PHE A 8 -15.33 10.28 6.42
N ILE A 9 -14.57 10.98 5.59
CA ILE A 9 -14.36 12.43 5.71
C ILE A 9 -15.68 13.18 5.53
N TYR A 10 -16.48 12.80 4.54
CA TYR A 10 -17.78 13.38 4.30
C TYR A 10 -18.72 13.20 5.50
N ASN A 11 -18.80 12.00 6.05
CA ASN A 11 -19.62 11.70 7.22
C ASN A 11 -19.16 12.44 8.48
N LEU A 12 -17.85 12.61 8.64
CA LEU A 12 -17.25 13.33 9.77
C LEU A 12 -17.59 14.82 9.70
N VAL A 13 -17.50 15.43 8.50
CA VAL A 13 -17.75 16.86 8.31
C VAL A 13 -19.25 17.19 8.38
N PHE A 14 -20.10 16.36 7.80
CA PHE A 14 -21.54 16.65 7.69
C PHE A 14 -22.39 15.97 8.77
N LEU A 15 -21.79 15.17 9.67
CA LEU A 15 -22.49 14.43 10.74
C LEU A 15 -23.74 13.67 10.25
N ARG A 16 -23.80 13.35 8.96
CA ARG A 16 -24.98 12.81 8.30
C ARG A 16 -24.88 11.30 8.21
N ASN A 17 -25.76 10.67 8.92
CA ASN A 17 -25.93 9.24 9.15
C ASN A 17 -26.12 8.36 7.91
N LYS A 18 -25.68 7.13 8.01
CA LYS A 18 -26.45 5.89 7.88
C LYS A 18 -25.89 4.75 7.04
N ASN A 19 -24.82 4.85 6.30
CA ASN A 19 -24.22 3.64 5.67
C ASN A 19 -22.89 3.28 6.31
N LEU A 20 -23.00 2.68 7.49
CA LEU A 20 -21.89 2.32 8.37
C LEU A 20 -20.96 1.22 7.82
N ASN A 21 -21.31 0.55 6.73
CA ASN A 21 -20.50 -0.56 6.22
C ASN A 21 -19.08 -0.14 5.78
N PHE A 22 -18.93 1.04 5.20
CA PHE A 22 -17.63 1.59 4.83
C PHE A 22 -16.85 2.17 6.02
N PHE A 23 -17.55 2.48 7.10
CA PHE A 23 -16.96 3.03 8.31
C PHE A 23 -16.08 2.02 9.06
N TYR A 24 -16.39 0.73 8.99
CA TYR A 24 -15.63 -0.31 9.69
C TYR A 24 -14.22 -0.49 9.13
N GLU A 25 -14.03 -0.33 7.83
CA GLU A 25 -12.69 -0.35 7.23
C GLU A 25 -11.84 0.82 7.75
N ASP A 26 -12.41 2.03 7.78
CA ASP A 26 -11.71 3.23 8.23
C ASP A 26 -11.36 3.19 9.72
N ILE A 27 -12.15 2.52 10.57
CA ILE A 27 -11.80 2.28 11.98
C ILE A 27 -10.54 1.42 12.09
N HIS A 28 -10.44 0.34 11.31
CA HIS A 28 -9.23 -0.52 11.33
C HIS A 28 -8.01 0.22 10.79
N LEU A 29 -8.19 1.03 9.76
CA LEU A 29 -7.15 1.91 9.25
C LEU A 29 -6.68 2.92 10.28
N PHE A 30 -7.61 3.52 11.02
CA PHE A 30 -7.28 4.44 12.11
C PHE A 30 -6.50 3.73 13.23
N LEU A 31 -6.91 2.53 13.62
CA LEU A 31 -6.17 1.72 14.59
C LEU A 31 -4.76 1.37 14.09
N TYR A 32 -4.63 0.98 12.83
CA TYR A 32 -3.33 0.73 12.21
C TYR A 32 -2.45 2.00 12.23
N PHE A 33 -3.00 3.14 11.83
CA PHE A 33 -2.27 4.41 11.86
C PHE A 33 -1.81 4.78 13.26
N VAL A 34 -2.70 4.69 14.26
CA VAL A 34 -2.35 4.96 15.66
C VAL A 34 -1.27 3.99 16.17
N LEU A 35 -1.35 2.72 15.81
CA LEU A 35 -0.35 1.72 16.19
C LEU A 35 1.02 2.05 15.61
N VAL A 36 1.10 2.37 14.32
CA VAL A 36 2.38 2.72 13.66
C VAL A 36 2.96 3.99 14.28
N VAL A 37 2.13 5.02 14.50
CA VAL A 37 2.57 6.29 15.11
C VAL A 37 3.04 6.08 16.56
N THR A 38 2.33 5.24 17.34
CA THR A 38 2.74 4.94 18.73
C THR A 38 4.07 4.18 18.78
N ILE A 39 4.25 3.18 17.94
CA ILE A 39 5.53 2.46 17.85
C ILE A 39 6.64 3.44 17.48
N PHE A 40 6.43 4.26 16.47
CA PHE A 40 7.40 5.25 16.04
C PHE A 40 7.73 6.24 17.16
N PHE A 41 6.73 6.72 17.89
CA PHE A 41 6.91 7.64 19.01
C PHE A 41 7.76 7.03 20.13
N ILE A 42 7.55 5.75 20.47
CA ILE A 42 8.33 5.07 21.51
C ILE A 42 9.82 5.01 21.15
N PHE A 43 10.14 4.73 19.87
CA PHE A 43 11.52 4.57 19.44
C PHE A 43 12.26 5.89 19.15
N PHE A 44 11.56 6.95 18.72
CA PHE A 44 12.17 8.16 18.16
C PHE A 44 11.82 9.46 18.90
N SER A 45 11.05 9.44 20.01
CA SER A 45 10.62 10.67 20.68
C SER A 45 11.76 11.52 21.25
N PHE A 46 12.92 10.93 21.47
CA PHE A 46 14.09 11.60 22.07
C PHE A 46 15.10 12.13 21.05
N ASP A 47 14.88 11.88 19.76
CA ASP A 47 15.80 12.33 18.72
C ASP A 47 15.53 13.76 18.29
N ASN A 48 16.59 14.55 18.10
CA ASN A 48 16.51 15.91 17.57
C ASN A 48 15.93 15.99 16.14
N LYS A 49 15.84 14.86 15.44
CA LYS A 49 15.28 14.73 14.09
C LYS A 49 13.84 14.21 14.07
N PHE A 50 13.20 14.12 15.23
CA PHE A 50 11.85 13.54 15.36
C PHE A 50 10.83 14.11 14.39
N THR A 51 10.76 15.46 14.27
CA THR A 51 9.78 16.12 13.39
C THR A 51 9.95 15.74 11.93
N TYR A 52 11.18 15.60 11.45
CA TYR A 52 11.49 15.22 10.07
C TYR A 52 11.12 13.76 9.81
N SER A 53 11.50 12.87 10.73
CA SER A 53 11.18 11.44 10.64
C SER A 53 9.68 11.21 10.71
N PHE A 54 8.97 11.92 11.57
CA PHE A 54 7.52 11.84 11.70
C PHE A 54 6.81 12.30 10.42
N LEU A 55 7.25 13.40 9.81
CA LEU A 55 6.70 13.89 8.55
C LEU A 55 6.92 12.86 7.44
N SER A 56 8.10 12.28 7.34
CA SER A 56 8.41 11.24 6.35
C SER A 56 7.57 9.98 6.58
N LEU A 57 7.31 9.60 7.84
CA LEU A 57 6.44 8.48 8.19
C LEU A 57 4.99 8.73 7.74
N VAL A 58 4.41 9.87 8.10
CA VAL A 58 3.04 10.23 7.71
C VAL A 58 2.90 10.33 6.20
N SER A 59 3.91 10.91 5.54
CA SER A 59 3.98 11.01 4.09
C SER A 59 4.05 9.64 3.42
N SER A 60 4.81 8.71 3.97
CA SER A 60 4.93 7.33 3.45
C SER A 60 3.63 6.55 3.60
N ILE A 61 2.96 6.64 4.76
CA ILE A 61 1.65 6.00 4.98
C ILE A 61 0.60 6.54 4.00
N SER A 62 0.64 7.84 3.73
CA SER A 62 -0.33 8.49 2.82
C SER A 62 0.03 8.39 1.34
N ASN A 63 1.15 7.77 1.00
CA ASN A 63 1.69 7.64 -0.36
C ASN A 63 1.90 8.98 -1.08
N ILE A 64 2.21 10.05 -0.34
CA ILE A 64 2.50 11.36 -0.92
C ILE A 64 3.97 11.43 -1.35
N GLY A 65 4.89 10.93 -0.52
CA GLY A 65 6.32 10.89 -0.80
C GLY A 65 7.07 12.18 -0.51
N ILE A 66 6.48 13.11 0.23
CA ILE A 66 7.16 14.34 0.64
C ILE A 66 8.09 14.03 1.81
N SER A 67 9.35 14.45 1.73
CA SER A 67 10.31 14.43 2.83
C SER A 67 11.05 15.76 2.91
N LEU A 68 11.47 16.10 4.11
CA LEU A 68 12.42 17.18 4.32
C LEU A 68 13.83 16.58 4.15
N SER A 69 14.76 17.37 3.59
CA SER A 69 16.06 16.96 3.06
C SER A 69 17.11 16.47 4.08
N ILE A 70 16.69 15.73 5.09
CA ILE A 70 17.62 15.11 6.04
C ILE A 70 17.65 13.62 5.73
N ASP A 71 18.78 13.14 5.23
CA ASP A 71 19.02 11.73 4.97
C ASP A 71 19.00 10.92 6.27
N GLN A 72 17.99 10.07 6.38
CA GLN A 72 17.86 9.06 7.43
C GLN A 72 17.93 7.69 6.79
N SER A 73 19.13 7.32 6.36
CA SER A 73 19.38 6.06 5.63
C SER A 73 18.87 4.81 6.36
N GLU A 74 18.85 4.84 7.69
CA GLU A 74 18.42 3.71 8.53
C GLU A 74 16.91 3.42 8.44
N LEU A 75 16.08 4.43 8.21
CA LEU A 75 14.61 4.29 8.16
C LEU A 75 14.05 4.09 6.74
N ASN A 76 14.87 4.20 5.72
CA ASN A 76 14.43 4.13 4.32
C ASN A 76 13.64 2.86 4.02
N PHE A 77 14.08 1.72 4.56
CA PHE A 77 13.40 0.44 4.37
C PHE A 77 12.03 0.39 5.06
N VAL A 78 11.91 0.95 6.26
CA VAL A 78 10.64 1.04 6.99
C VAL A 78 9.64 1.88 6.22
N TYR A 79 10.08 3.05 5.72
CA TYR A 79 9.23 3.91 4.90
C TYR A 79 8.76 3.22 3.61
N LEU A 80 9.63 2.45 2.94
CA LEU A 80 9.25 1.68 1.76
C LEU A 80 8.18 0.62 2.07
N ILE A 81 8.28 -0.08 3.20
CA ILE A 81 7.24 -1.04 3.63
C ILE A 81 5.91 -0.33 3.87
N LEU A 82 5.95 0.84 4.53
CA LEU A 82 4.73 1.62 4.80
C LEU A 82 4.05 2.09 3.52
N VAL A 83 4.83 2.47 2.50
CA VAL A 83 4.31 2.86 1.18
C VAL A 83 3.55 1.72 0.50
N ILE A 84 3.96 0.45 0.67
CA ILE A 84 3.27 -0.71 0.07
C ILE A 84 1.86 -0.87 0.61
N ILE A 85 1.62 -0.51 1.87
CA ILE A 85 0.31 -0.60 2.50
C ILE A 85 -0.52 0.62 2.12
N GLY A 86 -1.40 0.45 1.15
CA GLY A 86 -2.31 1.50 0.69
C GLY A 86 -3.43 1.80 1.68
N GLY A 87 -4.16 2.87 1.43
CA GLY A 87 -5.30 3.29 2.24
C GLY A 87 -6.57 2.46 2.04
N SER A 88 -7.71 3.06 2.42
CA SER A 88 -9.02 2.44 2.29
C SER A 88 -9.44 2.25 0.83
N PHE A 89 -10.49 1.48 0.61
CA PHE A 89 -10.98 1.16 -0.74
C PHE A 89 -11.33 2.41 -1.56
N PHE A 90 -11.92 3.43 -0.92
CA PHE A 90 -12.29 4.70 -1.55
C PHE A 90 -11.34 5.85 -1.21
N SER A 91 -10.10 5.57 -0.90
CA SER A 91 -9.08 6.58 -0.68
C SER A 91 -8.38 6.98 -1.99
N THR A 92 -7.72 8.12 -1.99
CA THR A 92 -6.91 8.57 -3.12
C THR A 92 -5.50 8.00 -3.10
N SER A 93 -5.08 7.32 -2.01
CA SER A 93 -3.78 6.67 -1.94
C SER A 93 -3.71 5.48 -2.88
N SER A 94 -2.57 5.28 -3.50
CA SER A 94 -2.24 4.10 -4.30
C SER A 94 -1.85 2.91 -3.39
N GLY A 95 -1.48 1.80 -3.98
CA GLY A 95 -0.94 0.66 -3.25
C GLY A 95 -1.92 -0.47 -3.03
N LEU A 96 -1.43 -1.48 -2.31
CA LEU A 96 -2.27 -2.61 -1.91
C LEU A 96 -3.26 -2.15 -0.85
N ARG A 97 -4.55 -2.16 -1.20
CA ARG A 97 -5.63 -1.74 -0.30
C ARG A 97 -5.52 -2.44 1.05
N PHE A 98 -5.60 -1.67 2.12
CA PHE A 98 -5.50 -2.19 3.50
C PHE A 98 -6.45 -3.36 3.77
N LEU A 99 -7.70 -3.26 3.32
CA LEU A 99 -8.70 -4.31 3.50
C LEU A 99 -8.24 -5.66 2.94
N LYS A 100 -7.55 -5.68 1.79
CA LYS A 100 -7.05 -6.90 1.16
C LYS A 100 -5.96 -7.55 2.00
N ILE A 101 -5.01 -6.75 2.47
CA ILE A 101 -3.92 -7.23 3.35
C ILE A 101 -4.50 -7.74 4.67
N TYR A 102 -5.37 -6.95 5.30
CA TYR A 102 -6.02 -7.31 6.56
C TYR A 102 -6.84 -8.60 6.46
N SER A 103 -7.63 -8.76 5.39
CA SER A 103 -8.48 -9.95 5.20
C SER A 103 -7.64 -11.21 5.07
N ILE A 104 -6.55 -11.15 4.28
CA ILE A 104 -5.66 -12.30 4.05
C ILE A 104 -4.90 -12.65 5.35
N THR A 105 -4.34 -11.67 6.02
CA THR A 105 -3.61 -11.91 7.28
C THR A 105 -4.52 -12.51 8.34
N LYS A 106 -5.74 -11.97 8.49
CA LYS A 106 -6.74 -12.50 9.42
C LYS A 106 -7.17 -13.92 9.05
N TYR A 107 -7.42 -14.19 7.77
CA TYR A 107 -7.77 -15.53 7.29
C TYR A 107 -6.65 -16.52 7.57
N SER A 108 -5.41 -16.19 7.22
CA SER A 108 -4.24 -17.05 7.47
C SER A 108 -4.05 -17.32 8.96
N PHE A 109 -4.20 -16.29 9.81
CA PHE A 109 -4.10 -16.43 11.25
C PHE A 109 -5.20 -17.33 11.82
N ASN A 110 -6.45 -17.15 11.38
CA ASN A 110 -7.57 -18.02 11.78
C ASN A 110 -7.34 -19.46 11.33
N GLN A 111 -6.77 -19.67 10.16
CA GLN A 111 -6.44 -21.01 9.67
C GLN A 111 -5.38 -21.69 10.53
N ILE A 112 -4.31 -20.97 10.90
CA ILE A 112 -3.29 -21.46 11.83
C ILE A 112 -3.92 -21.82 13.18
N LEU A 113 -4.79 -20.97 13.73
CA LEU A 113 -5.49 -21.23 14.97
C LEU A 113 -6.42 -22.44 14.89
N SER A 114 -7.04 -22.69 13.73
CA SER A 114 -7.92 -23.85 13.53
C SER A 114 -7.16 -25.16 13.59
N PHE A 115 -5.89 -25.20 13.18
CA PHE A 115 -5.03 -26.38 13.37
C PHE A 115 -4.77 -26.67 14.85
N SER A 116 -4.63 -25.61 15.69
CA SER A 116 -4.40 -25.75 17.12
C SER A 116 -5.68 -26.08 17.91
N LYS A 117 -6.84 -25.55 17.47
CA LYS A 117 -8.15 -25.70 18.14
C LYS A 117 -9.24 -26.07 17.15
N PRO A 118 -9.30 -27.32 16.65
CA PRO A 118 -10.19 -27.71 15.56
C PRO A 118 -11.69 -27.64 15.91
N LYS A 119 -12.05 -27.64 17.21
CA LYS A 119 -13.46 -27.52 17.66
C LYS A 119 -14.00 -26.09 17.64
N ASN A 120 -13.15 -25.09 17.49
CA ASN A 120 -13.57 -23.69 17.48
C ASN A 120 -13.88 -23.21 16.05
N ILE A 121 -15.02 -22.56 15.88
CA ILE A 121 -15.38 -21.93 14.62
C ILE A 121 -14.80 -20.52 14.62
N PHE A 122 -13.81 -20.27 13.78
CA PHE A 122 -13.23 -18.95 13.59
C PHE A 122 -13.95 -18.20 12.48
N MET A 123 -14.51 -17.05 12.82
CA MET A 123 -15.24 -16.23 11.85
C MET A 123 -14.33 -15.21 11.18
N ASN A 124 -14.31 -15.20 9.85
CA ASN A 124 -13.59 -14.21 9.05
C ASN A 124 -14.44 -12.94 8.87
N LYS A 125 -14.55 -12.14 9.93
CA LYS A 125 -15.30 -10.87 9.94
C LYS A 125 -14.37 -9.69 10.20
N LEU A 126 -14.69 -8.52 9.65
CA LEU A 126 -14.18 -7.26 10.18
C LEU A 126 -14.66 -7.08 11.62
N MET A 127 -13.82 -6.55 12.51
CA MET A 127 -14.26 -6.17 13.86
C MET A 127 -15.44 -5.19 13.74
N PHE A 128 -16.43 -5.34 14.61
CA PHE A 128 -17.66 -4.53 14.63
C PHE A 128 -18.56 -4.64 13.40
N SER A 129 -18.21 -5.41 12.38
CA SER A 129 -19.04 -5.62 11.17
C SER A 129 -19.78 -6.95 11.21
N LYS A 130 -20.97 -6.98 10.59
CA LYS A 130 -21.72 -8.22 10.32
C LYS A 130 -21.29 -8.91 9.03
N ILE A 131 -20.41 -8.29 8.24
CA ILE A 131 -19.97 -8.81 6.94
C ILE A 131 -18.94 -9.91 7.15
N ASN A 132 -19.22 -11.10 6.63
CA ASN A 132 -18.26 -12.19 6.55
C ASN A 132 -17.53 -12.10 5.21
N PHE A 133 -16.23 -12.37 5.21
CA PHE A 133 -15.48 -12.52 3.96
C PHE A 133 -15.72 -13.92 3.40
N ASP A 134 -16.27 -13.99 2.20
CA ASP A 134 -16.39 -15.23 1.47
C ASP A 134 -15.01 -15.73 0.98
N PHE A 135 -14.85 -17.04 0.91
CA PHE A 135 -13.64 -17.68 0.39
C PHE A 135 -13.27 -17.18 -1.02
N LYS A 136 -14.29 -16.93 -1.87
CA LYS A 136 -14.09 -16.37 -3.22
C LYS A 136 -13.49 -14.97 -3.20
N GLU A 137 -13.84 -14.15 -2.25
CA GLU A 137 -13.27 -12.79 -2.10
C GLU A 137 -11.83 -12.84 -1.62
N ILE A 138 -11.53 -13.72 -0.65
CA ILE A 138 -10.17 -13.92 -0.14
C ILE A 138 -9.25 -14.40 -1.25
N ASN A 139 -9.70 -15.33 -2.11
CA ASN A 139 -8.93 -15.77 -3.28
C ASN A 139 -8.64 -14.64 -4.27
N LYS A 140 -9.60 -13.72 -4.51
CA LYS A 140 -9.36 -12.54 -5.35
C LYS A 140 -8.32 -11.61 -4.74
N TYR A 141 -8.35 -11.41 -3.41
CA TYR A 141 -7.37 -10.58 -2.71
C TYR A 141 -5.98 -11.20 -2.77
N PHE A 142 -5.87 -12.50 -2.57
CA PHE A 142 -4.62 -13.25 -2.71
C PHE A 142 -4.04 -13.14 -4.11
N LEU A 143 -4.87 -13.32 -5.15
CA LEU A 143 -4.47 -13.13 -6.54
C LEU A 143 -3.93 -11.72 -6.78
N THR A 144 -4.58 -10.69 -6.21
CA THR A 144 -4.12 -9.30 -6.35
C THR A 144 -2.71 -9.12 -5.79
N ILE A 145 -2.41 -9.71 -4.63
CA ILE A 145 -1.07 -9.63 -4.02
C ILE A 145 -0.03 -10.36 -4.88
N ILE A 146 -0.36 -11.54 -5.40
CA ILE A 146 0.56 -12.28 -6.28
C ILE A 146 0.89 -11.46 -7.53
N ILE A 147 -0.14 -10.90 -8.18
CA ILE A 147 0.05 -10.09 -9.39
C ILE A 147 0.89 -8.85 -9.07
N PHE A 148 0.69 -8.23 -7.91
CA PHE A 148 1.52 -7.11 -7.47
C PHE A 148 3.00 -7.51 -7.34
N ILE A 149 3.28 -8.64 -6.69
CA ILE A 149 4.65 -9.15 -6.53
C ILE A 149 5.28 -9.43 -7.90
N ILE A 150 4.56 -10.09 -8.80
CA ILE A 150 5.04 -10.38 -10.15
C ILE A 150 5.34 -9.09 -10.90
N SER A 151 4.46 -8.08 -10.84
CA SER A 151 4.67 -6.80 -11.51
C SER A 151 5.85 -6.04 -10.95
N LEU A 152 6.07 -6.11 -9.63
CA LEU A 152 7.21 -5.51 -8.96
C LEU A 152 8.53 -6.13 -9.45
N PHE A 153 8.63 -7.46 -9.47
CA PHE A 153 9.84 -8.14 -9.98
C PHE A 153 10.05 -7.90 -11.47
N LEU A 154 9.00 -7.87 -12.26
CA LEU A 154 9.08 -7.59 -13.69
C LEU A 154 9.61 -6.17 -13.93
N LEU A 155 9.07 -5.16 -13.25
CA LEU A 155 9.56 -3.79 -13.39
C LEU A 155 11.01 -3.65 -12.88
N THR A 156 11.33 -4.27 -11.74
CA THR A 156 12.70 -4.25 -11.22
C THR A 156 13.69 -4.86 -12.20
N SER A 157 13.35 -5.98 -12.85
CA SER A 157 14.21 -6.61 -13.84
C SER A 157 14.39 -5.74 -15.08
N LEU A 158 13.34 -5.11 -15.59
CA LEU A 158 13.42 -4.18 -16.72
C LEU A 158 14.31 -2.97 -16.41
N LEU A 159 14.20 -2.41 -15.21
CA LEU A 159 15.05 -1.30 -14.76
C LEU A 159 16.51 -1.72 -14.58
N SER A 160 16.76 -2.92 -14.05
CA SER A 160 18.11 -3.46 -13.88
C SER A 160 18.80 -3.72 -15.23
N VAL A 161 18.07 -4.23 -16.22
CA VAL A 161 18.58 -4.42 -17.59
C VAL A 161 18.96 -3.08 -18.22
N SER A 162 18.31 -1.98 -17.84
CA SER A 162 18.69 -0.65 -18.33
C SER A 162 19.93 -0.04 -17.66
N GLY A 163 20.64 -0.80 -16.82
CA GLY A 163 21.90 -0.40 -16.19
C GLY A 163 21.76 0.26 -14.82
N ILE A 164 20.56 0.27 -14.23
CA ILE A 164 20.35 0.78 -12.87
C ILE A 164 20.71 -0.33 -11.86
N ASN A 165 21.42 0.01 -10.77
CA ASN A 165 21.74 -0.94 -9.70
C ASN A 165 20.45 -1.56 -9.13
N PHE A 166 20.50 -2.87 -8.80
CA PHE A 166 19.35 -3.63 -8.33
C PHE A 166 18.63 -2.97 -7.15
N GLU A 167 19.35 -2.47 -6.16
CA GLU A 167 18.75 -1.80 -5.00
C GLU A 167 17.94 -0.56 -5.41
N ARG A 168 18.52 0.30 -6.26
CA ARG A 168 17.82 1.48 -6.78
C ARG A 168 16.65 1.11 -7.69
N SER A 169 16.82 0.08 -8.52
CA SER A 169 15.74 -0.45 -9.38
C SER A 169 14.56 -0.95 -8.56
N PHE A 170 14.83 -1.69 -7.47
CA PHE A 170 13.80 -2.21 -6.59
C PHE A 170 13.03 -1.08 -5.85
N LYS A 171 13.76 -0.12 -5.28
CA LYS A 171 13.16 1.06 -4.64
C LYS A 171 12.29 1.84 -5.64
N LEU A 172 12.83 2.10 -6.83
CA LEU A 172 12.12 2.82 -7.89
C LEU A 172 10.88 2.06 -8.36
N ALA A 173 10.95 0.74 -8.49
CA ALA A 173 9.82 -0.10 -8.86
C ALA A 173 8.67 -0.01 -7.83
N ILE A 174 8.99 -0.06 -6.53
CA ILE A 174 7.99 0.13 -5.46
C ILE A 174 7.35 1.51 -5.59
N LEU A 175 8.14 2.58 -5.63
CA LEU A 175 7.64 3.95 -5.69
C LEU A 175 6.78 4.19 -6.94
N THR A 176 7.18 3.61 -8.08
CA THR A 176 6.43 3.70 -9.34
C THR A 176 5.07 3.01 -9.24
N LEU A 177 5.02 1.76 -8.76
CA LEU A 177 3.77 1.03 -8.59
C LEU A 177 2.84 1.67 -7.55
N MET A 178 3.41 2.30 -6.52
CA MET A 178 2.66 2.99 -5.48
C MET A 178 2.32 4.44 -5.85
N ASN A 179 2.80 4.92 -7.00
CA ASN A 179 2.63 6.32 -7.42
C ASN A 179 3.07 7.34 -6.36
N THR A 180 4.11 7.01 -5.63
CA THR A 180 4.68 7.85 -4.59
C THR A 180 5.81 8.69 -5.17
N VAL A 181 5.89 9.95 -4.78
CA VAL A 181 6.96 10.84 -5.23
C VAL A 181 8.30 10.35 -4.71
N ASN A 182 9.31 10.37 -5.57
CA ASN A 182 10.67 10.05 -5.18
C ASN A 182 11.24 11.12 -4.25
N SER A 183 11.81 10.70 -3.12
CA SER A 183 12.34 11.63 -2.12
C SER A 183 13.51 11.05 -1.33
N SER A 184 14.17 11.89 -0.56
CA SER A 184 15.26 11.51 0.36
C SER A 184 14.83 10.47 1.40
N ALA A 185 13.55 10.45 1.80
CA ALA A 185 13.03 9.45 2.74
C ALA A 185 13.25 8.00 2.28
N TYR A 186 13.37 7.77 0.99
CA TYR A 186 13.59 6.43 0.41
C TYR A 186 15.04 6.20 -0.02
N GLY A 187 15.93 7.15 0.26
CA GLY A 187 17.34 7.10 -0.18
C GLY A 187 17.51 7.20 -1.68
N MET A 188 16.67 8.01 -2.33
CA MET A 188 16.64 8.19 -3.78
C MET A 188 16.74 9.68 -4.18
N SER A 189 17.24 10.55 -3.29
CA SER A 189 17.43 11.99 -3.54
C SER A 189 18.27 12.28 -4.79
N ASP A 190 19.31 11.48 -5.01
CA ASP A 190 20.31 11.68 -6.06
C ASP A 190 19.96 10.95 -7.37
N PHE A 191 18.72 10.48 -7.50
CA PHE A 191 18.32 9.75 -8.69
C PHE A 191 17.95 10.71 -9.82
N ASP A 192 18.75 10.71 -10.88
CA ASP A 192 18.54 11.56 -12.05
C ASP A 192 17.65 10.87 -13.09
N PHE A 193 16.43 11.36 -13.21
CA PHE A 193 15.47 10.88 -14.21
C PHE A 193 15.77 11.39 -15.64
N GLN A 194 16.57 12.46 -15.79
CA GLN A 194 16.83 13.05 -17.10
C GLN A 194 17.69 12.11 -17.95
N ASN A 195 18.69 11.47 -17.32
CA ASN A 195 19.65 10.58 -17.98
C ASN A 195 19.12 9.16 -18.24
N LEU A 196 17.85 8.87 -17.87
CA LEU A 196 17.27 7.56 -18.17
C LEU A 196 17.03 7.38 -19.67
N HIS A 197 17.27 6.15 -20.12
CA HIS A 197 16.93 5.76 -21.50
C HIS A 197 15.45 5.94 -21.78
N PHE A 198 15.10 6.30 -23.02
CA PHE A 198 13.73 6.57 -23.43
C PHE A 198 12.76 5.42 -23.12
N LEU A 199 13.14 4.17 -23.39
CA LEU A 199 12.33 2.99 -23.09
C LEU A 199 12.03 2.81 -21.61
N THR A 200 13.00 3.10 -20.73
CA THR A 200 12.78 3.01 -19.27
C THR A 200 11.76 4.03 -18.79
N LYS A 201 11.74 5.23 -19.35
CA LYS A 201 10.72 6.25 -19.05
C LYS A 201 9.32 5.76 -19.39
N TYR A 202 9.15 5.11 -20.57
CA TYR A 202 7.85 4.50 -20.94
C TYR A 202 7.43 3.38 -20.00
N PHE A 203 8.34 2.49 -19.60
CA PHE A 203 8.01 1.46 -18.64
C PHE A 203 7.57 2.05 -17.29
N LEU A 204 8.25 3.07 -16.80
CA LEU A 204 7.83 3.75 -15.55
C LEU A 204 6.43 4.34 -15.69
N ILE A 205 6.13 5.07 -16.76
CA ILE A 205 4.80 5.65 -17.00
C ILE A 205 3.73 4.56 -17.09
N PHE A 206 3.99 3.48 -17.81
CA PHE A 206 3.07 2.37 -17.97
C PHE A 206 2.75 1.71 -16.62
N PHE A 207 3.78 1.42 -15.81
CA PHE A 207 3.58 0.80 -14.50
C PHE A 207 2.97 1.77 -13.47
N MET A 208 3.16 3.08 -13.58
CA MET A 208 2.42 4.07 -12.79
C MET A 208 0.91 4.01 -13.07
N ILE A 209 0.51 3.91 -14.33
CA ILE A 209 -0.90 3.76 -14.70
C ILE A 209 -1.47 2.46 -14.14
N ILE A 210 -0.76 1.35 -14.29
CA ILE A 210 -1.14 0.05 -13.78
C ILE A 210 -1.31 0.07 -12.26
N GLY A 211 -0.39 0.68 -11.54
CA GLY A 211 -0.44 0.80 -10.08
C GLY A 211 -1.65 1.58 -9.58
N ARG A 212 -2.12 2.57 -10.37
CA ARG A 212 -3.27 3.39 -10.03
C ARG A 212 -4.61 2.68 -10.21
N VAL A 213 -4.74 1.89 -11.29
CA VAL A 213 -6.03 1.29 -11.72
C VAL A 213 -6.35 -0.02 -11.00
N GLU A 214 -5.53 -0.48 -10.09
CA GLU A 214 -5.53 -1.86 -9.58
C GLU A 214 -5.27 -2.91 -10.68
N LEU A 215 -4.14 -3.57 -10.58
CA LEU A 215 -3.66 -4.60 -11.51
C LEU A 215 -4.72 -5.65 -11.90
N LEU A 216 -5.56 -6.04 -10.94
CA LEU A 216 -6.61 -7.03 -11.19
C LEU A 216 -7.70 -6.51 -12.13
N SER A 217 -8.14 -5.26 -11.95
CA SER A 217 -9.17 -4.67 -12.81
C SER A 217 -8.67 -4.48 -14.23
N LEU A 218 -7.40 -4.12 -14.40
CA LEU A 218 -6.77 -3.99 -15.71
C LEU A 218 -6.69 -5.34 -16.43
N LEU A 219 -6.31 -6.43 -15.71
CA LEU A 219 -6.32 -7.77 -16.28
C LEU A 219 -7.71 -8.26 -16.68
N LEU A 220 -8.75 -7.93 -15.90
CA LEU A 220 -10.13 -8.26 -16.26
C LEU A 220 -10.59 -7.50 -17.52
N ILE A 221 -10.22 -6.25 -17.65
CA ILE A 221 -10.48 -5.46 -18.86
C ILE A 221 -9.74 -6.06 -20.06
N ALA A 222 -8.43 -6.34 -19.91
CA ALA A 222 -7.63 -6.97 -20.95
C ALA A 222 -8.20 -8.34 -21.38
N LYS A 223 -8.63 -9.17 -20.41
CA LYS A 223 -9.31 -10.43 -20.69
C LYS A 223 -10.55 -10.21 -21.54
N LYS A 224 -11.41 -9.26 -21.19
CA LYS A 224 -12.63 -8.94 -21.94
C LYS A 224 -12.34 -8.47 -23.37
N PHE A 225 -11.25 -7.71 -23.55
CA PHE A 225 -10.83 -7.24 -24.88
C PHE A 225 -10.24 -8.36 -25.75
N LEU A 226 -9.39 -9.22 -25.17
CA LEU A 226 -8.68 -10.28 -25.91
C LEU A 226 -9.57 -11.48 -26.22
N PHE A 227 -10.48 -11.84 -25.33
CA PHE A 227 -11.25 -13.08 -25.46
C PHE A 227 -12.73 -12.85 -25.82
N LYS A 228 -13.16 -11.61 -26.07
CA LYS A 228 -14.53 -11.28 -26.56
C LYS A 228 -15.69 -12.01 -25.86
N TYR A 229 -15.55 -12.33 -24.55
CA TYR A 229 -16.60 -12.91 -23.72
C TYR A 229 -17.08 -11.93 -22.68
#